data_bbae330685cf820eb79df45538e78cdd
#
_entry.id   bbae330685cf820eb79df45538e78cdd
#
_cell.length_a   1.000
_cell.length_b   1.000
_cell.length_c   1.000
_cell.angle_alpha   90.00
_cell.angle_beta   90.00
_cell.angle_gamma   90.00
#
_symmetry.space_group_name_H-M   'P 1'
#
loop_
_entity.id
_entity.type
_entity.pdbx_description
1 polymer ?
#
loop_
_entity_poly.entity_id
_entity_poly.type
_entity_poly.pdbx_seq_one_letter_code
_entity_poly.pdbx_strand_id
1 'polypeptide(L)'
;ELQRLYNGKSIREDGEFALEVMKHIQLYIDRIKEEDHILYAIYGTPAESLCGLQVEQFRKIYGIIENVSDKPYVSNSFHCHVSENMSPIEKQDKEERFWNYFNGGKIQYCRYNLGYNKEAIKTLVLRAMEKGFYEGVNLAMCYCEDCGYQQVEMDVCPKCGSSDLTKIDRM
;
A
#
# COMPACT_ATOMS: atom_id res chain seq x y z
N GLU A 1 -3.66 -11.74 0.44
CA GLU A 1 -3.95 -12.90 1.28
C GLU A 1 -5.01 -13.82 0.63
N LEU A 2 -6.10 -13.29 0.09
CA LEU A 2 -7.11 -14.11 -0.61
C LEU A 2 -6.49 -14.91 -1.78
N GLN A 3 -5.66 -14.26 -2.59
CA GLN A 3 -4.91 -14.91 -3.66
C GLN A 3 -4.00 -16.03 -3.11
N ARG A 4 -3.31 -15.79 -1.99
CA ARG A 4 -2.45 -16.80 -1.34
C ARG A 4 -3.23 -17.98 -0.80
N LEU A 5 -4.41 -17.77 -0.21
CA LEU A 5 -5.31 -18.84 0.22
C LEU A 5 -5.78 -19.70 -0.94
N TYR A 6 -5.97 -19.12 -2.13
CA TYR A 6 -6.44 -19.83 -3.31
C TYR A 6 -5.36 -20.71 -3.95
N ASN A 7 -4.16 -20.17 -4.17
CA ASN A 7 -3.11 -20.87 -4.93
C ASN A 7 -1.69 -20.75 -4.36
N GLY A 8 -1.54 -20.24 -3.15
CA GLY A 8 -0.25 -20.07 -2.47
C GLY A 8 0.60 -18.90 -2.96
N LYS A 9 0.16 -18.17 -3.99
CA LYS A 9 0.92 -17.07 -4.60
C LYS A 9 0.41 -15.70 -4.15
N SER A 10 1.29 -14.72 -4.06
CA SER A 10 0.90 -13.32 -3.87
C SER A 10 0.38 -12.68 -5.17
N ILE A 11 -0.26 -11.52 -5.08
CA ILE A 11 -0.65 -10.74 -6.27
C ILE A 11 0.56 -10.25 -7.06
N ARG A 12 1.74 -10.18 -6.44
CA ARG A 12 3.00 -9.91 -7.10
C ARG A 12 3.39 -11.02 -8.08
N GLU A 13 3.22 -12.27 -7.66
CA GLU A 13 3.60 -13.47 -8.43
C GLU A 13 2.54 -13.81 -9.48
N ASP A 14 1.27 -13.75 -9.07
CA ASP A 14 0.13 -14.09 -9.90
C ASP A 14 -1.11 -13.37 -9.37
N GLY A 15 -1.68 -12.46 -10.09
CA GLY A 15 -2.86 -11.69 -9.67
C GLY A 15 -4.17 -12.08 -10.36
N GLU A 16 -4.20 -13.15 -11.16
CA GLU A 16 -5.36 -13.47 -11.99
C GLU A 16 -6.62 -13.76 -11.20
N PHE A 17 -6.52 -14.59 -10.15
CA PHE A 17 -7.67 -14.87 -9.29
C PHE A 17 -8.19 -13.60 -8.59
N ALA A 18 -7.28 -12.75 -8.09
CA ALA A 18 -7.67 -11.48 -7.48
C ALA A 18 -8.40 -10.56 -8.48
N LEU A 19 -7.96 -10.54 -9.75
CA LEU A 19 -8.66 -9.81 -10.82
C LEU A 19 -10.03 -10.40 -11.13
N GLU A 20 -10.18 -11.71 -11.15
CA GLU A 20 -11.47 -12.36 -11.34
C GLU A 20 -12.45 -12.00 -10.22
N VAL A 21 -11.99 -11.98 -8.96
CA VAL A 21 -12.78 -11.51 -7.81
C VAL A 21 -13.22 -10.06 -8.02
N MET A 22 -12.31 -9.17 -8.43
CA MET A 22 -12.65 -7.76 -8.67
C MET A 22 -13.64 -7.59 -9.81
N LYS A 23 -13.50 -8.34 -10.89
CA LYS A 23 -14.48 -8.35 -11.99
C LYS A 23 -15.86 -8.79 -11.51
N HIS A 24 -15.90 -9.86 -10.70
CA HIS A 24 -17.17 -10.35 -10.14
C HIS A 24 -17.84 -9.30 -9.24
N ILE A 25 -17.08 -8.65 -8.37
CA ILE A 25 -17.57 -7.57 -7.51
C ILE A 25 -18.10 -6.41 -8.37
N GLN A 26 -17.38 -6.02 -9.43
CA GLN A 26 -17.80 -4.94 -10.32
C GLN A 26 -19.14 -5.27 -11.02
N LEU A 27 -19.26 -6.47 -11.58
CA LEU A 27 -20.51 -6.92 -12.20
C LEU A 27 -21.69 -6.93 -11.22
N TYR A 28 -21.46 -7.34 -9.98
CA TYR A 28 -22.48 -7.27 -8.95
C TYR A 28 -22.90 -5.84 -8.64
N ILE A 29 -21.94 -4.93 -8.48
CA ILE A 29 -22.19 -3.50 -8.23
C ILE A 29 -22.95 -2.86 -9.39
N ASP A 30 -22.60 -3.16 -10.62
CA ASP A 30 -23.26 -2.61 -11.80
C ASP A 30 -24.72 -3.05 -11.86
N ARG A 31 -25.02 -4.30 -11.49
CA ARG A 31 -26.40 -4.81 -11.37
C ARG A 31 -27.20 -4.07 -10.31
N ILE A 32 -26.66 -3.92 -9.08
CA ILE A 32 -27.43 -3.22 -8.01
C ILE A 32 -27.59 -1.72 -8.28
N LYS A 33 -26.66 -1.09 -9.03
CA LYS A 33 -26.85 0.30 -9.50
C LYS A 33 -28.08 0.43 -10.40
N GLU A 34 -28.30 -0.53 -11.28
CA GLU A 34 -29.47 -0.57 -12.17
C GLU A 34 -30.76 -0.85 -11.39
N GLU A 35 -30.71 -1.80 -10.44
CA GLU A 35 -31.88 -2.19 -9.63
C GLU A 35 -32.32 -1.07 -8.67
N ASP A 36 -31.37 -0.44 -7.98
CA ASP A 36 -31.64 0.53 -6.91
C ASP A 36 -31.70 1.97 -7.42
N HIS A 37 -31.23 2.26 -8.63
CA HIS A 37 -31.02 3.61 -9.17
C HIS A 37 -30.12 4.50 -8.30
N ILE A 38 -29.16 3.89 -7.60
CA ILE A 38 -28.18 4.55 -6.72
C ILE A 38 -26.78 4.32 -7.25
N LEU A 39 -25.92 5.35 -7.14
CA LEU A 39 -24.52 5.23 -7.49
C LEU A 39 -23.74 4.53 -6.38
N TYR A 40 -23.27 3.34 -6.65
CA TYR A 40 -22.34 2.60 -5.81
C TYR A 40 -20.93 2.64 -6.40
N ALA A 41 -19.91 2.62 -5.55
CA ALA A 41 -18.53 2.62 -5.97
C ALA A 41 -17.67 1.80 -5.02
N ILE A 42 -16.61 1.18 -5.56
CA ILE A 42 -15.62 0.48 -4.76
C ILE A 42 -14.57 1.49 -4.28
N TYR A 43 -14.23 1.39 -3.02
CA TYR A 43 -13.29 2.26 -2.35
C TYR A 43 -12.03 1.49 -1.93
N GLY A 44 -10.87 1.90 -2.43
CA GLY A 44 -9.56 1.31 -2.14
C GLY A 44 -8.78 2.17 -1.15
N THR A 45 -9.14 2.09 0.14
CA THR A 45 -8.49 2.85 1.22
C THR A 45 -7.50 2.01 2.00
N PRO A 46 -6.41 2.59 2.52
CA PRO A 46 -5.53 1.93 3.48
C PRO A 46 -6.20 1.88 4.86
N ALA A 47 -7.03 0.90 5.12
CA ALA A 47 -7.74 0.70 6.39
C ALA A 47 -6.78 0.25 7.53
N GLU A 48 -5.81 1.06 7.87
CA GLU A 48 -4.60 0.76 8.65
C GLU A 48 -4.87 -0.04 9.94
N SER A 49 -5.73 0.45 10.83
CA SER A 49 -6.06 -0.26 12.08
C SER A 49 -6.91 -1.52 11.86
N LEU A 50 -7.75 -1.54 10.83
CA LEU A 50 -8.61 -2.67 10.52
C LEU A 50 -7.79 -3.87 10.03
N CYS A 51 -6.69 -3.65 9.32
CA CYS A 51 -5.84 -4.72 8.80
C CYS A 51 -5.24 -5.61 9.91
N GLY A 52 -4.82 -5.01 11.03
CA GLY A 52 -4.36 -5.76 12.21
C GLY A 52 -5.50 -6.52 12.91
N LEU A 53 -6.62 -5.84 13.13
CA LEU A 53 -7.80 -6.44 13.75
C LEU A 53 -8.33 -7.65 12.95
N GLN A 54 -8.35 -7.56 11.65
CA GLN A 54 -8.75 -8.67 10.76
C GLN A 54 -7.86 -9.88 10.93
N VAL A 55 -6.53 -9.70 11.01
CA VAL A 55 -5.59 -10.80 11.27
C VAL A 55 -5.84 -11.44 12.62
N GLU A 56 -6.03 -10.65 13.65
CA GLU A 56 -6.33 -11.19 14.99
C GLU A 56 -7.61 -12.02 15.02
N GLN A 57 -8.68 -11.53 14.39
CA GLN A 57 -9.94 -12.25 14.31
C GLN A 57 -9.84 -13.53 13.46
N PHE A 58 -9.14 -13.44 12.34
CA PHE A 58 -8.88 -14.59 11.49
C PHE A 58 -8.13 -15.70 12.26
N ARG A 59 -7.08 -15.33 13.00
CA ARG A 59 -6.28 -16.26 13.81
C ARG A 59 -7.10 -16.96 14.90
N LYS A 60 -8.08 -16.28 15.50
CA LYS A 60 -8.96 -16.88 16.52
C LYS A 60 -9.81 -18.04 15.96
N ILE A 61 -10.13 -18.02 14.67
CA ILE A 61 -11.00 -19.01 14.03
C ILE A 61 -10.17 -20.08 13.31
N TYR A 62 -9.14 -19.66 12.56
CA TYR A 62 -8.41 -20.52 11.63
C TYR A 62 -6.95 -20.76 12.05
N GLY A 63 -6.47 -20.13 13.11
CA GLY A 63 -5.08 -20.21 13.52
C GLY A 63 -4.14 -19.39 12.64
N ILE A 64 -2.85 -19.65 12.81
CA ILE A 64 -1.80 -18.99 12.01
C ILE A 64 -1.56 -19.84 10.76
N ILE A 65 -1.75 -19.21 9.60
CA ILE A 65 -1.48 -19.81 8.28
C ILE A 65 -0.27 -19.06 7.70
N GLU A 66 0.77 -19.81 7.37
CA GLU A 66 2.00 -19.27 6.80
C GLU A 66 1.72 -18.45 5.54
N ASN A 67 2.37 -17.29 5.42
CA ASN A 67 2.20 -16.32 4.33
C ASN A 67 0.79 -15.74 4.17
N VAL A 68 -0.15 -16.04 5.05
CA VAL A 68 -1.51 -15.50 5.07
C VAL A 68 -1.78 -14.70 6.33
N SER A 69 -1.66 -15.33 7.50
CA SER A 69 -1.96 -14.71 8.79
C SER A 69 -0.79 -14.75 9.78
N ASP A 70 0.41 -15.03 9.32
CA ASP A 70 1.65 -15.05 10.11
C ASP A 70 2.22 -13.66 10.41
N LYS A 71 1.79 -12.64 9.67
CA LYS A 71 2.19 -11.24 9.84
C LYS A 71 1.23 -10.47 10.75
N PRO A 72 1.66 -9.37 11.38
CA PRO A 72 0.82 -8.62 12.32
C PRO A 72 -0.39 -7.94 11.67
N TYR A 73 -0.39 -7.75 10.36
CA TYR A 73 -1.48 -7.17 9.58
C TYR A 73 -1.49 -7.72 8.15
N VAL A 74 -2.63 -7.66 7.50
CA VAL A 74 -2.80 -7.97 6.08
C VAL A 74 -2.65 -6.70 5.23
N SER A 75 -2.28 -6.86 3.96
CA SER A 75 -2.43 -5.76 2.99
C SER A 75 -3.92 -5.52 2.74
N ASN A 76 -4.27 -4.27 2.49
CA ASN A 76 -5.65 -3.96 2.14
C ASN A 76 -5.82 -3.73 0.63
N SER A 77 -7.05 -3.84 0.16
CA SER A 77 -7.43 -3.58 -1.22
C SER A 77 -6.54 -4.33 -2.23
N PHE A 78 -5.93 -3.60 -3.14
CA PHE A 78 -5.08 -4.09 -4.22
C PHE A 78 -3.57 -4.01 -3.93
N HIS A 79 -3.18 -3.62 -2.71
CA HIS A 79 -1.79 -3.39 -2.39
C HIS A 79 -1.02 -4.69 -2.19
N CYS A 80 0.18 -4.75 -2.77
CA CYS A 80 1.18 -5.73 -2.38
C CYS A 80 1.59 -5.48 -0.91
N HIS A 81 1.82 -6.57 -0.17
CA HIS A 81 2.19 -6.44 1.24
C HIS A 81 3.53 -5.72 1.40
N VAL A 82 3.63 -4.81 2.36
CA VAL A 82 4.82 -3.96 2.58
C VAL A 82 6.09 -4.74 2.94
N SER A 83 5.98 -5.98 3.41
CA SER A 83 7.12 -6.86 3.64
C SER A 83 7.71 -7.45 2.36
N GLU A 84 7.03 -7.30 1.22
CA GLU A 84 7.56 -7.76 -0.05
C GLU A 84 8.63 -6.79 -0.54
N ASN A 85 9.82 -7.32 -0.84
CA ASN A 85 10.92 -6.50 -1.37
C ASN A 85 10.67 -6.20 -2.84
N MET A 86 10.13 -5.03 -3.14
CA MET A 86 9.81 -4.56 -4.49
C MET A 86 10.29 -3.13 -4.68
N SER A 87 10.73 -2.82 -5.90
CA SER A 87 10.97 -1.44 -6.29
C SER A 87 9.66 -0.67 -6.46
N PRO A 88 9.65 0.68 -6.35
CA PRO A 88 8.47 1.49 -6.64
C PRO A 88 7.90 1.24 -8.04
N ILE A 89 8.77 1.05 -9.04
CA ILE A 89 8.38 0.75 -10.43
C ILE A 89 7.61 -0.58 -10.50
N GLU A 90 8.18 -1.64 -9.92
CA GLU A 90 7.55 -2.96 -9.89
C GLU A 90 6.20 -2.91 -9.17
N LYS A 91 6.13 -2.20 -8.04
CA LYS A 91 4.88 -2.03 -7.29
C LYS A 91 3.81 -1.34 -8.11
N GLN A 92 4.13 -0.21 -8.75
CA GLN A 92 3.23 0.49 -9.64
C GLN A 92 2.73 -0.40 -10.79
N ASP A 93 3.61 -1.19 -11.43
CA ASP A 93 3.23 -2.08 -12.53
C ASP A 93 2.31 -3.22 -12.08
N LYS A 94 2.55 -3.78 -10.90
CA LYS A 94 1.72 -4.88 -10.36
C LYS A 94 0.35 -4.41 -9.91
N GLU A 95 0.26 -3.21 -9.35
CA GLU A 95 -0.98 -2.67 -8.78
C GLU A 95 -1.85 -1.94 -9.82
N GLU A 96 -1.28 -1.44 -10.93
CA GLU A 96 -1.98 -0.75 -12.00
C GLU A 96 -3.19 -1.53 -12.53
N ARG A 97 -3.07 -2.83 -12.68
CA ARG A 97 -4.13 -3.71 -13.18
C ARG A 97 -5.40 -3.73 -12.32
N PHE A 98 -5.30 -3.37 -11.05
CA PHE A 98 -6.42 -3.29 -10.11
C PHE A 98 -7.04 -1.89 -10.04
N TRP A 99 -6.31 -0.86 -10.48
CA TRP A 99 -6.64 0.53 -10.26
C TRP A 99 -8.03 0.93 -10.75
N ASN A 100 -8.45 0.44 -11.91
CA ASN A 100 -9.72 0.80 -12.52
C ASN A 100 -10.95 0.25 -11.80
N TYR A 101 -10.79 -0.74 -10.92
CA TYR A 101 -11.89 -1.29 -10.13
C TYR A 101 -12.26 -0.40 -8.94
N PHE A 102 -11.40 0.52 -8.53
CA PHE A 102 -11.60 1.37 -7.36
C PHE A 102 -12.03 2.77 -7.78
N ASN A 103 -13.25 2.89 -8.29
CA ASN A 103 -13.78 4.14 -8.84
C ASN A 103 -14.38 5.08 -7.79
N GLY A 104 -14.54 4.65 -6.54
CA GLY A 104 -15.00 5.47 -5.41
C GLY A 104 -13.90 6.24 -4.69
N GLY A 105 -12.65 5.95 -4.98
CA GLY A 105 -11.46 6.56 -4.38
C GLY A 105 -10.40 5.52 -4.10
N LYS A 106 -9.15 5.91 -4.29
CA LYS A 106 -7.98 5.03 -4.17
C LYS A 106 -6.72 5.84 -4.00
N ILE A 107 -5.74 5.25 -3.31
CA ILE A 107 -4.41 5.84 -3.16
C ILE A 107 -3.39 4.71 -3.23
N GLN A 108 -2.28 4.96 -3.88
CA GLN A 108 -1.12 4.08 -3.85
C GLN A 108 -0.05 4.66 -2.93
N TYR A 109 0.56 3.81 -2.11
CA TYR A 109 1.70 4.18 -1.30
C TYR A 109 2.95 3.44 -1.77
N CYS A 110 3.99 4.19 -2.12
CA CYS A 110 5.30 3.65 -2.41
C CYS A 110 6.34 4.14 -1.41
N ARG A 111 7.24 3.24 -1.01
CA ARG A 111 8.43 3.59 -0.23
C ARG A 111 9.54 3.98 -1.20
N TYR A 112 10.01 5.21 -1.07
CA TYR A 112 11.06 5.76 -1.91
C TYR A 112 12.37 5.84 -1.11
N ASN A 113 13.17 4.79 -1.18
CA ASN A 113 14.53 4.77 -0.60
C ASN A 113 15.53 5.45 -1.54
N LEU A 114 15.29 6.71 -1.83
CA LEU A 114 16.06 7.50 -2.81
C LEU A 114 16.85 8.63 -2.16
N GLY A 115 16.83 8.73 -0.83
CA GLY A 115 17.48 9.81 -0.10
C GLY A 115 17.03 11.19 -0.62
N TYR A 116 18.00 12.05 -0.91
CA TYR A 116 17.73 13.39 -1.47
C TYR A 116 17.61 13.46 -2.99
N ASN A 117 17.52 12.36 -3.69
CA ASN A 117 17.43 12.37 -5.15
C ASN A 117 16.06 12.87 -5.62
N LYS A 118 15.87 14.19 -5.61
CA LYS A 118 14.61 14.86 -5.98
C LYS A 118 14.18 14.55 -7.41
N GLU A 119 15.11 14.41 -8.33
CA GLU A 119 14.79 14.10 -9.73
C GLU A 119 14.26 12.68 -9.89
N ALA A 120 14.82 11.72 -9.17
CA ALA A 120 14.30 10.36 -9.15
C ALA A 120 12.90 10.29 -8.53
N ILE A 121 12.67 11.00 -7.41
CA ILE A 121 11.34 11.10 -6.78
C ILE A 121 10.33 11.70 -7.76
N LYS A 122 10.68 12.82 -8.39
CA LYS A 122 9.84 13.49 -9.39
C LYS A 122 9.50 12.55 -10.56
N THR A 123 10.49 11.84 -11.07
CA THR A 123 10.29 10.89 -12.18
C THR A 123 9.31 9.77 -11.80
N LEU A 124 9.43 9.21 -10.60
CA LEU A 124 8.53 8.15 -10.11
C LEU A 124 7.11 8.67 -9.87
N VAL A 125 6.97 9.88 -9.33
CA VAL A 125 5.66 10.52 -9.14
C VAL A 125 4.99 10.81 -10.49
N LEU A 126 5.73 11.37 -11.45
CA LEU A 126 5.19 11.61 -12.80
C LEU A 126 4.75 10.32 -13.47
N ARG A 127 5.55 9.25 -13.35
CA ARG A 127 5.18 7.94 -13.85
C ARG A 127 3.90 7.40 -13.20
N ALA A 128 3.75 7.56 -11.89
CA ALA A 128 2.53 7.18 -11.18
C ALA A 128 1.31 7.97 -11.69
N MET A 129 1.47 9.27 -11.91
CA MET A 129 0.42 10.13 -12.46
C MET A 129 0.04 9.74 -13.89
N GLU A 130 1.02 9.40 -14.75
CA GLU A 130 0.77 8.89 -16.10
C GLU A 130 -0.06 7.60 -16.12
N LYS A 131 0.14 6.73 -15.10
CA LYS A 131 -0.67 5.53 -14.87
C LYS A 131 -2.03 5.81 -14.21
N GLY A 132 -2.33 7.06 -13.88
CA GLY A 132 -3.56 7.49 -13.24
C GLY A 132 -3.61 7.24 -11.73
N PHE A 133 -2.47 7.04 -11.07
CA PHE A 133 -2.41 6.88 -9.63
C PHE A 133 -2.54 8.22 -8.88
N TYR A 134 -3.17 8.17 -7.70
CA TYR A 134 -2.96 9.14 -6.65
C TYR A 134 -1.84 8.60 -5.76
N GLU A 135 -0.64 9.12 -5.91
CA GLU A 135 0.58 8.57 -5.33
C GLU A 135 0.89 9.19 -3.98
N GLY A 136 0.93 8.35 -2.95
CA GLY A 136 1.45 8.69 -1.63
C GLY A 136 2.94 8.36 -1.55
N VAL A 137 3.79 9.39 -1.55
CA VAL A 137 5.24 9.22 -1.42
C VAL A 137 5.60 9.02 0.04
N ASN A 138 6.11 7.85 0.39
CA ASN A 138 6.57 7.55 1.74
C ASN A 138 8.09 7.65 1.81
N LEU A 139 8.56 8.69 2.49
CA LEU A 139 9.96 8.95 2.76
C LEU A 139 10.25 8.82 4.25
N ALA A 140 11.35 8.16 4.60
CA ALA A 140 11.84 8.16 5.96
C ALA A 140 12.26 9.58 6.37
N MET A 141 11.76 10.06 7.50
CA MET A 141 12.10 11.38 8.04
C MET A 141 12.85 11.22 9.36
N CYS A 142 13.90 12.00 9.54
CA CYS A 142 14.61 12.13 10.80
C CYS A 142 14.32 13.49 11.42
N TYR A 143 14.11 13.49 12.72
CA TYR A 143 13.88 14.69 13.54
C TYR A 143 14.95 14.78 14.62
N CYS A 144 15.57 15.93 14.77
CA CYS A 144 16.53 16.20 15.84
C CYS A 144 15.79 16.67 17.09
N GLU A 145 15.92 15.93 18.20
CA GLU A 145 15.25 16.26 19.47
C GLU A 145 15.77 17.55 20.09
N ASP A 146 17.06 17.87 19.89
CA ASP A 146 17.67 19.06 20.49
C ASP A 146 17.30 20.38 19.81
N CYS A 147 17.17 20.41 18.48
CA CYS A 147 16.98 21.68 17.77
C CYS A 147 15.78 21.71 16.81
N GLY A 148 15.02 20.64 16.73
CA GLY A 148 13.84 20.52 15.87
C GLY A 148 14.13 20.47 14.36
N TYR A 149 15.40 20.31 13.95
CA TYR A 149 15.74 20.20 12.54
C TYR A 149 15.24 18.87 11.96
N GLN A 150 14.68 18.93 10.77
CA GLN A 150 14.12 17.75 10.08
C GLN A 150 14.79 17.54 8.72
N GLN A 151 15.05 16.30 8.42
CA GLN A 151 15.66 15.90 7.16
C GLN A 151 15.33 14.45 6.83
N VAL A 152 15.32 14.09 5.54
CA VAL A 152 15.29 12.70 5.08
C VAL A 152 16.65 12.09 5.36
N GLU A 153 16.71 11.03 6.16
CA GLU A 153 17.92 10.30 6.53
C GLU A 153 19.06 11.19 7.07
N MET A 154 19.34 11.12 8.34
CA MET A 154 20.54 11.68 8.96
C MET A 154 20.96 10.82 10.13
N ASP A 155 22.26 10.73 10.37
CA ASP A 155 22.84 10.04 11.54
C ASP A 155 23.37 11.05 12.57
N VAL A 156 23.61 12.27 12.14
CA VAL A 156 23.98 13.43 12.97
C VAL A 156 23.25 14.66 12.43
N CYS A 157 22.71 15.47 13.32
CA CYS A 157 22.03 16.69 12.93
C CYS A 157 23.01 17.69 12.28
N PRO A 158 22.82 18.10 11.02
CA PRO A 158 23.74 19.02 10.35
C PRO A 158 23.64 20.45 10.91
N LYS A 159 22.58 20.77 11.70
CA LYS A 159 22.38 22.10 12.28
C LYS A 159 23.06 22.27 13.64
N CYS A 160 22.99 21.25 14.52
CA CYS A 160 23.51 21.38 15.88
C CYS A 160 24.53 20.31 16.27
N GLY A 161 24.80 19.33 15.38
CA GLY A 161 25.76 18.26 15.64
C GLY A 161 25.27 17.15 16.59
N SER A 162 24.00 17.19 17.00
CA SER A 162 23.44 16.18 17.89
C SER A 162 23.24 14.84 17.19
N SER A 163 23.41 13.76 17.94
CA SER A 163 23.05 12.39 17.54
C SER A 163 21.72 11.92 18.18
N ASP A 164 21.05 12.79 18.96
CA ASP A 164 19.73 12.50 19.49
C ASP A 164 18.66 12.75 18.43
N LEU A 165 18.33 11.67 17.71
CA LEU A 165 17.50 11.70 16.51
C LEU A 165 16.36 10.69 16.64
N THR A 166 15.14 11.16 16.39
CA THR A 166 13.99 10.29 16.17
C THR A 166 13.84 10.03 14.67
N LYS A 167 13.89 8.75 14.28
CA LYS A 167 13.62 8.29 12.90
C LYS A 167 12.15 7.92 12.78
N ILE A 168 11.42 8.61 11.91
CA ILE A 168 10.01 8.35 11.63
C ILE A 168 9.94 7.62 10.30
N ASP A 169 9.70 6.33 10.37
CA ASP A 169 9.42 5.48 9.21
C ASP A 169 7.91 5.25 9.18
N ARG A 170 7.21 5.84 8.24
CA ARG A 170 5.79 5.53 8.05
C ARG A 170 5.68 4.21 7.31
N MET A 171 5.05 3.26 7.95
CA MET A 171 4.67 1.97 7.35
C MET A 171 3.62 2.13 6.26
#